data_13c7e0a1c0adedb268d551569d452a7d
#
_entry.id   13c7e0a1c0adedb268d551569d452a7d
#
_cell.length_a   1.000
_cell.length_b   1.000
_cell.length_c   1.000
_cell.angle_alpha   90.00
_cell.angle_beta   90.00
_cell.angle_gamma   90.00
#
_symmetry.space_group_name_H-M   'P 1'
#
loop_
_entity.id
_entity.type
_entity.pdbx_description
1 polymer ?
#
loop_
_entity_poly.entity_id
_entity_poly.type
_entity_poly.pdbx_seq_one_letter_code
_entity_poly.pdbx_strand_id
1 'polypeptide(L)'
;LTPVTAVKKRGLQLKVFQKFYRCEVMNDSAFLILFIAFTAMMSVIPFFLRCFKIPMVISLLVAGMLIGPTGLNLVSVLSEPLAFLGTPPAETVSHFNSLVNSLGALGLMFLMALAGMEADFRLINSAKKPVILLSILTFLIPAAAGYWVYWYFKPDDLPGKLLYASLFASHSVGIVFPVIRELKLSKTRFGAAVLISTVITDIASIILLAVSVQLHRQWNSQAHMVIKGTLSIFDRMDTSLLGNSFTPVFLLIVFLYLAVTIFVVSKLGNWLRKIFQPSEDMLITLLLLVILATVLVGELLGINLVVGAFIAGLGLSKVVQSQDMVIFRRFESIGYGFLIPFLFVSIGMKTDFSVFAQGGNLAIILYTVLGLVISKVLSGFIAMKCSGFSAPAALSAGLMTVPQLSATLAAAAIGKDLGILDTQFFNTIIILAVVTTLPIPSLVRLVVERSKLSFAEADEEHTAPKVVREEELL
;
A
#
# COMPACT_ATOMS: atom_id res chain seq x y z
N LEU A 1 41.95 47.56 -15.99
CA LEU A 1 41.54 46.14 -15.83
C LEU A 1 41.91 45.41 -17.11
N THR A 2 42.96 44.59 -17.06
CA THR A 2 43.61 43.94 -18.18
C THR A 2 42.74 42.85 -18.81
N PRO A 3 42.80 42.62 -20.13
CA PRO A 3 41.97 41.61 -20.85
C PRO A 3 42.18 40.16 -20.38
N VAL A 4 43.22 39.87 -19.61
CA VAL A 4 43.49 38.53 -19.06
C VAL A 4 42.49 38.07 -17.97
N THR A 5 41.94 39.04 -17.20
CA THR A 5 40.95 38.71 -16.17
C THR A 5 39.55 38.41 -16.70
N ALA A 6 39.20 38.96 -17.88
CA ALA A 6 37.93 38.68 -18.54
C ALA A 6 37.92 37.31 -19.21
N VAL A 7 39.01 36.82 -19.75
CA VAL A 7 39.16 35.49 -20.36
C VAL A 7 39.11 34.39 -19.28
N LYS A 8 39.74 34.66 -18.12
CA LYS A 8 39.75 33.70 -17.00
C LYS A 8 38.35 33.54 -16.35
N LYS A 9 37.58 34.67 -16.27
CA LYS A 9 36.19 34.65 -15.78
C LYS A 9 35.24 33.92 -16.76
N ARG A 10 35.36 34.10 -18.06
CA ARG A 10 34.60 33.37 -19.08
C ARG A 10 34.95 31.88 -19.10
N GLY A 11 36.22 31.51 -18.92
CA GLY A 11 36.62 30.11 -18.82
C GLY A 11 36.08 29.41 -17.55
N LEU A 12 35.99 30.15 -16.45
CA LEU A 12 35.41 29.63 -15.21
C LEU A 12 33.87 29.50 -15.31
N GLN A 13 33.18 30.45 -15.93
CA GLN A 13 31.75 30.37 -16.19
C GLN A 13 31.39 29.24 -17.19
N LEU A 14 32.21 29.06 -18.23
CA LEU A 14 32.05 27.93 -19.16
C LEU A 14 32.26 26.58 -18.47
N LYS A 15 33.27 26.46 -17.60
CA LYS A 15 33.50 25.23 -16.82
C LYS A 15 32.40 24.99 -15.79
N VAL A 16 31.87 26.01 -15.16
CA VAL A 16 30.71 25.92 -14.24
C VAL A 16 29.45 25.56 -15.03
N PHE A 17 29.23 26.21 -16.19
CA PHE A 17 28.11 25.87 -17.08
C PHE A 17 28.26 24.46 -17.67
N GLN A 18 29.43 24.05 -18.11
CA GLN A 18 29.70 22.66 -18.55
C GLN A 18 29.56 21.66 -17.40
N LYS A 19 29.94 22.03 -16.18
CA LYS A 19 29.73 21.19 -14.99
C LYS A 19 28.25 21.09 -14.60
N PHE A 20 27.46 22.19 -14.75
CA PHE A 20 26.01 22.18 -14.56
C PHE A 20 25.29 21.40 -15.66
N TYR A 21 25.68 21.54 -16.94
CA TYR A 21 25.11 20.78 -18.05
C TYR A 21 25.56 19.30 -18.08
N ARG A 22 26.73 18.99 -17.49
CA ARG A 22 27.21 17.60 -17.36
C ARG A 22 26.58 16.83 -16.20
N CYS A 23 25.93 17.51 -15.27
CA CYS A 23 25.35 16.90 -14.06
C CYS A 23 23.89 16.46 -14.20
N GLU A 24 23.18 16.73 -15.31
CA GLU A 24 21.73 16.55 -15.33
C GLU A 24 21.13 15.68 -16.44
N VAL A 25 21.91 15.11 -17.33
CA VAL A 25 21.34 14.22 -18.35
C VAL A 25 21.96 12.83 -18.20
N MET A 26 21.23 11.95 -17.53
CA MET A 26 21.44 10.52 -17.66
C MET A 26 21.41 10.18 -19.15
N ASN A 27 22.47 9.53 -19.67
CA ASN A 27 22.53 9.23 -21.10
C ASN A 27 21.31 8.37 -21.47
N ASP A 28 20.43 8.87 -22.34
CA ASP A 28 19.18 8.23 -22.74
C ASP A 28 19.39 6.77 -23.15
N SER A 29 20.53 6.47 -23.76
CA SER A 29 20.88 5.11 -24.19
C SER A 29 21.14 4.17 -23.00
N ALA A 30 21.87 4.63 -21.97
CA ALA A 30 22.12 3.82 -20.77
C ALA A 30 20.80 3.53 -20.01
N PHE A 31 19.96 4.56 -19.90
CA PHE A 31 18.64 4.41 -19.31
C PHE A 31 17.77 3.41 -20.07
N LEU A 32 17.72 3.51 -21.40
CA LEU A 32 16.91 2.63 -22.24
C LEU A 32 17.36 1.16 -22.10
N ILE A 33 18.68 0.90 -22.08
CA ILE A 33 19.23 -0.45 -21.91
C ILE A 33 18.83 -1.03 -20.55
N LEU A 34 18.99 -0.25 -19.46
CA LEU A 34 18.56 -0.67 -18.12
C LEU A 34 17.06 -0.91 -18.05
N PHE A 35 16.26 -0.04 -18.65
CA PHE A 35 14.81 -0.17 -18.66
C PHE A 35 14.34 -1.41 -19.42
N ILE A 36 14.97 -1.71 -20.58
CA ILE A 36 14.69 -2.93 -21.35
C ILE A 36 15.07 -4.17 -20.54
N ALA A 37 16.27 -4.21 -19.95
CA ALA A 37 16.72 -5.35 -19.15
C ALA A 37 15.80 -5.58 -17.92
N PHE A 38 15.44 -4.51 -17.23
CA PHE A 38 14.54 -4.53 -16.11
C PHE A 38 13.15 -5.07 -16.50
N THR A 39 12.56 -4.52 -17.57
CA THR A 39 11.24 -4.93 -18.08
C THR A 39 11.28 -6.37 -18.57
N ALA A 40 12.37 -6.81 -19.20
CA ALA A 40 12.56 -8.19 -19.61
C ALA A 40 12.54 -9.14 -18.41
N MET A 41 13.29 -8.86 -17.34
CA MET A 41 13.26 -9.67 -16.12
C MET A 41 11.92 -9.64 -15.42
N MET A 42 11.29 -8.46 -15.35
CA MET A 42 9.94 -8.29 -14.79
C MET A 42 8.88 -9.13 -15.54
N SER A 43 9.10 -9.43 -16.82
CA SER A 43 8.19 -10.24 -17.64
C SER A 43 8.57 -11.71 -17.65
N VAL A 44 9.85 -12.02 -17.79
CA VAL A 44 10.38 -13.40 -17.96
C VAL A 44 10.26 -14.20 -16.67
N ILE A 45 10.59 -13.60 -15.51
CA ILE A 45 10.54 -14.34 -14.22
C ILE A 45 9.11 -14.78 -13.89
N PRO A 46 8.07 -13.92 -13.94
CA PRO A 46 6.69 -14.37 -13.73
C PRO A 46 6.20 -15.39 -14.76
N PHE A 47 6.66 -15.26 -16.02
CA PHE A 47 6.34 -16.25 -17.05
C PHE A 47 6.81 -17.67 -16.67
N PHE A 48 8.06 -17.81 -16.21
CA PHE A 48 8.58 -19.10 -15.75
C PHE A 48 7.90 -19.58 -14.45
N LEU A 49 7.68 -18.67 -13.48
CA LEU A 49 7.05 -19.02 -12.20
C LEU A 49 5.58 -19.44 -12.37
N ARG A 50 4.92 -19.01 -13.43
CA ARG A 50 3.57 -19.46 -13.78
C ARG A 50 3.48 -20.98 -14.00
N CYS A 51 4.55 -21.61 -14.50
CA CYS A 51 4.62 -23.07 -14.65
C CYS A 51 4.45 -23.79 -13.31
N PHE A 52 4.87 -23.18 -12.21
CA PHE A 52 4.72 -23.67 -10.84
C PHE A 52 3.40 -23.23 -10.17
N LYS A 53 2.45 -22.64 -10.94
CA LYS A 53 1.17 -22.13 -10.43
C LYS A 53 1.33 -21.04 -9.34
N ILE A 54 2.45 -20.33 -9.34
CA ILE A 54 2.71 -19.24 -8.39
C ILE A 54 1.88 -18.01 -8.83
N PRO A 55 1.14 -17.35 -7.90
CA PRO A 55 0.40 -16.13 -8.19
C PRO A 55 1.28 -15.02 -8.78
N MET A 56 0.74 -14.22 -9.72
CA MET A 56 1.49 -13.17 -10.40
C MET A 56 2.13 -12.17 -9.43
N VAL A 57 1.42 -11.80 -8.37
CA VAL A 57 1.91 -10.88 -7.33
C VAL A 57 3.20 -11.38 -6.70
N ILE A 58 3.22 -12.66 -6.29
CA ILE A 58 4.40 -13.29 -5.68
C ILE A 58 5.54 -13.37 -6.69
N SER A 59 5.22 -13.74 -7.93
CA SER A 59 6.22 -13.83 -9.00
C SER A 59 6.92 -12.49 -9.26
N LEU A 60 6.19 -11.38 -9.22
CA LEU A 60 6.74 -10.03 -9.36
C LEU A 60 7.54 -9.59 -8.13
N LEU A 61 7.11 -9.98 -6.92
CA LEU A 61 7.90 -9.74 -5.70
C LEU A 61 9.24 -10.48 -5.76
N VAL A 62 9.21 -11.77 -6.15
CA VAL A 62 10.43 -12.58 -6.33
C VAL A 62 11.32 -11.99 -7.42
N ALA A 63 10.74 -11.53 -8.54
CA ALA A 63 11.50 -10.83 -9.58
C ALA A 63 12.20 -9.59 -9.01
N GLY A 64 11.50 -8.79 -8.22
CA GLY A 64 12.07 -7.63 -7.54
C GLY A 64 13.21 -7.98 -6.58
N MET A 65 13.04 -9.05 -5.79
CA MET A 65 14.08 -9.55 -4.89
C MET A 65 15.33 -9.99 -5.65
N LEU A 66 15.18 -10.65 -6.78
CA LEU A 66 16.29 -11.05 -7.63
C LEU A 66 16.99 -9.87 -8.30
N ILE A 67 16.23 -8.89 -8.77
CA ILE A 67 16.76 -7.67 -9.42
C ILE A 67 17.44 -6.75 -8.41
N GLY A 68 16.96 -6.75 -7.18
CA GLY A 68 17.33 -5.83 -6.10
C GLY A 68 18.79 -5.98 -5.63
N PRO A 69 19.23 -5.05 -4.76
CA PRO A 69 20.63 -4.96 -4.32
C PRO A 69 21.09 -6.16 -3.49
N THR A 70 20.20 -6.88 -2.85
CA THR A 70 20.50 -8.10 -2.07
C THR A 70 20.41 -9.39 -2.88
N GLY A 71 19.87 -9.31 -4.12
CA GLY A 71 19.83 -10.41 -5.07
C GLY A 71 21.00 -10.33 -6.08
N LEU A 72 20.67 -10.29 -7.36
CA LEU A 72 21.64 -10.18 -8.46
C LEU A 72 22.23 -8.77 -8.61
N ASN A 73 21.66 -7.79 -7.91
CA ASN A 73 22.01 -6.37 -8.02
C ASN A 73 22.09 -5.89 -9.48
N LEU A 74 21.10 -6.29 -10.28
CA LEU A 74 21.10 -6.16 -11.73
C LEU A 74 21.38 -4.74 -12.20
N VAL A 75 20.78 -3.74 -11.54
CA VAL A 75 20.92 -2.33 -11.90
C VAL A 75 22.38 -1.90 -11.75
N SER A 76 23.05 -2.29 -10.67
CA SER A 76 24.47 -1.99 -10.44
C SER A 76 25.37 -2.74 -11.43
N VAL A 77 25.15 -4.04 -11.58
CA VAL A 77 25.93 -4.89 -12.49
C VAL A 77 25.87 -4.39 -13.94
N LEU A 78 24.72 -3.96 -14.41
CA LEU A 78 24.56 -3.43 -15.77
C LEU A 78 25.04 -1.98 -15.90
N SER A 79 25.05 -1.19 -14.83
CA SER A 79 25.51 0.21 -14.89
C SER A 79 27.02 0.34 -15.02
N GLU A 80 27.81 -0.63 -14.51
CA GLU A 80 29.29 -0.63 -14.64
C GLU A 80 29.76 -0.66 -16.10
N PRO A 81 29.34 -1.63 -16.95
CA PRO A 81 29.74 -1.64 -18.36
C PRO A 81 29.15 -0.46 -19.15
N LEU A 82 28.08 0.19 -18.68
CA LEU A 82 27.49 1.35 -19.34
C LEU A 82 28.17 2.68 -19.00
N ALA A 83 29.16 2.66 -18.10
CA ALA A 83 29.94 3.85 -17.72
C ALA A 83 30.66 4.50 -18.91
N PHE A 84 30.98 3.75 -19.98
CA PHE A 84 31.55 4.31 -21.21
C PHE A 84 30.64 5.33 -21.91
N LEU A 85 29.34 5.29 -21.64
CA LEU A 85 28.35 6.26 -22.17
C LEU A 85 28.41 7.62 -21.45
N GLY A 86 29.28 7.78 -20.45
CA GLY A 86 29.59 9.08 -19.84
C GLY A 86 28.84 9.43 -18.55
N THR A 87 28.03 8.52 -18.02
CA THR A 87 27.38 8.69 -16.70
C THR A 87 28.04 7.81 -15.64
N PRO A 88 28.31 8.34 -14.43
CA PRO A 88 28.80 7.53 -13.33
C PRO A 88 27.83 6.42 -12.95
N PRO A 89 28.29 5.17 -12.74
CA PRO A 89 27.39 4.05 -12.39
C PRO A 89 26.51 4.33 -11.15
N ALA A 90 27.04 4.96 -10.12
CA ALA A 90 26.30 5.29 -8.90
C ALA A 90 25.14 6.26 -9.16
N GLU A 91 25.31 7.27 -10.00
CA GLU A 91 24.25 8.21 -10.40
C GLU A 91 23.19 7.51 -11.22
N THR A 92 23.60 6.67 -12.18
CA THR A 92 22.70 5.86 -13.01
C THR A 92 21.83 4.96 -12.15
N VAL A 93 22.40 4.24 -11.18
CA VAL A 93 21.68 3.39 -10.21
C VAL A 93 20.68 4.21 -9.39
N SER A 94 21.11 5.36 -8.87
CA SER A 94 20.27 6.24 -8.05
C SER A 94 19.05 6.76 -8.83
N HIS A 95 19.27 7.27 -10.03
CA HIS A 95 18.18 7.78 -10.88
C HIS A 95 17.22 6.68 -11.31
N PHE A 96 17.74 5.51 -11.70
CA PHE A 96 16.92 4.37 -12.09
C PHE A 96 16.07 3.85 -10.94
N ASN A 97 16.64 3.69 -9.75
CA ASN A 97 15.91 3.28 -8.55
C ASN A 97 14.84 4.30 -8.16
N SER A 98 15.12 5.60 -8.31
CA SER A 98 14.14 6.67 -8.08
C SER A 98 12.95 6.57 -9.04
N LEU A 99 13.22 6.29 -10.33
CA LEU A 99 12.16 6.08 -11.32
C LEU A 99 11.30 4.84 -10.97
N VAL A 100 11.94 3.70 -10.68
CA VAL A 100 11.23 2.46 -10.32
C VAL A 100 10.35 2.70 -9.07
N ASN A 101 10.85 3.42 -8.08
CA ASN A 101 10.08 3.79 -6.89
C ASN A 101 8.90 4.71 -7.21
N SER A 102 9.10 5.69 -8.11
CA SER A 102 8.03 6.61 -8.52
C SER A 102 6.95 5.88 -9.31
N LEU A 103 7.33 5.01 -10.27
CA LEU A 103 6.38 4.17 -10.99
C LEU A 103 5.67 3.18 -10.05
N GLY A 104 6.37 2.64 -9.06
CA GLY A 104 5.79 1.81 -8.02
C GLY A 104 4.75 2.55 -7.15
N ALA A 105 5.02 3.81 -6.80
CA ALA A 105 4.07 4.64 -6.07
C ALA A 105 2.82 4.94 -6.91
N LEU A 106 2.98 5.26 -8.20
CA LEU A 106 1.86 5.38 -9.15
C LEU A 106 1.10 4.05 -9.28
N GLY A 107 1.81 2.92 -9.34
CA GLY A 107 1.21 1.59 -9.35
C GLY A 107 0.35 1.32 -8.12
N LEU A 108 0.79 1.74 -6.94
CA LEU A 108 0.02 1.64 -5.70
C LEU A 108 -1.24 2.51 -5.75
N MET A 109 -1.13 3.75 -6.24
CA MET A 109 -2.30 4.63 -6.41
C MET A 109 -3.31 4.02 -7.39
N PHE A 110 -2.86 3.51 -8.54
CA PHE A 110 -3.73 2.83 -9.50
C PHE A 110 -4.41 1.60 -8.93
N LEU A 111 -3.66 0.76 -8.21
CA LEU A 111 -4.19 -0.43 -7.56
C LEU A 111 -5.30 -0.09 -6.58
N MET A 112 -5.08 0.95 -5.76
CA MET A 112 -6.05 1.39 -4.76
C MET A 112 -7.27 2.07 -5.40
N ALA A 113 -7.06 2.90 -6.43
CA ALA A 113 -8.16 3.53 -7.16
C ALA A 113 -9.04 2.47 -7.86
N LEU A 114 -8.43 1.46 -8.48
CA LEU A 114 -9.16 0.33 -9.08
C LEU A 114 -9.96 -0.45 -8.03
N ALA A 115 -9.35 -0.72 -6.86
CA ALA A 115 -10.05 -1.37 -5.74
C ALA A 115 -11.28 -0.55 -5.29
N GLY A 116 -11.14 0.77 -5.19
CA GLY A 116 -12.25 1.66 -4.88
C GLY A 116 -13.32 1.70 -5.97
N MET A 117 -12.93 1.74 -7.26
CA MET A 117 -13.87 1.73 -8.39
C MET A 117 -14.66 0.43 -8.48
N GLU A 118 -14.06 -0.69 -8.10
CA GLU A 118 -14.69 -2.02 -8.13
C GLU A 118 -15.66 -2.24 -6.95
N ALA A 119 -15.55 -1.43 -5.90
CA ALA A 119 -16.41 -1.54 -4.72
C ALA A 119 -17.89 -1.26 -5.05
N ASP A 120 -18.76 -2.22 -4.76
CA ASP A 120 -20.21 -2.09 -4.96
C ASP A 120 -20.89 -1.71 -3.63
N PHE A 121 -21.50 -0.52 -3.61
CA PHE A 121 -22.23 -0.02 -2.44
C PHE A 121 -23.41 -0.92 -2.01
N ARG A 122 -23.98 -1.70 -2.93
CA ARG A 122 -25.06 -2.64 -2.60
C ARG A 122 -24.51 -3.81 -1.78
N LEU A 123 -23.33 -4.31 -2.15
CA LEU A 123 -22.62 -5.36 -1.40
C LEU A 123 -22.17 -4.87 -0.02
N ILE A 124 -21.76 -3.60 0.11
CA ILE A 124 -21.44 -3.00 1.40
C ILE A 124 -22.64 -3.06 2.34
N ASN A 125 -23.83 -2.75 1.84
CA ASN A 125 -25.05 -2.75 2.63
C ASN A 125 -25.42 -4.17 3.11
N SER A 126 -25.24 -5.19 2.28
CA SER A 126 -25.48 -6.59 2.63
C SER A 126 -24.39 -7.18 3.54
N ALA A 127 -23.19 -6.61 3.51
CA ALA A 127 -22.00 -7.06 4.26
C ALA A 127 -21.74 -6.26 5.55
N LYS A 128 -22.68 -5.44 6.03
CA LYS A 128 -22.49 -4.58 7.23
C LYS A 128 -21.96 -5.33 8.44
N LYS A 129 -22.59 -6.45 8.80
CA LYS A 129 -22.19 -7.24 9.98
C LYS A 129 -20.76 -7.78 9.85
N PRO A 130 -20.37 -8.48 8.76
CA PRO A 130 -19.00 -8.95 8.61
C PRO A 130 -17.98 -7.80 8.50
N VAL A 131 -18.30 -6.68 7.85
CA VAL A 131 -17.41 -5.50 7.79
C VAL A 131 -17.13 -4.98 9.19
N ILE A 132 -18.16 -4.74 10.01
CA ILE A 132 -18.01 -4.19 11.36
C ILE A 132 -17.22 -5.16 12.26
N LEU A 133 -17.63 -6.43 12.29
CA LEU A 133 -16.95 -7.42 13.14
C LEU A 133 -15.51 -7.64 12.70
N LEU A 134 -15.26 -7.74 11.41
CA LEU A 134 -13.89 -7.92 10.88
C LEU A 134 -13.03 -6.69 11.20
N SER A 135 -13.53 -5.47 10.95
CA SER A 135 -12.80 -4.24 11.26
C SER A 135 -12.44 -4.13 12.76
N ILE A 136 -13.41 -4.36 13.65
CA ILE A 136 -13.18 -4.23 15.08
C ILE A 136 -12.24 -5.31 15.61
N LEU A 137 -12.51 -6.58 15.30
CA LEU A 137 -11.73 -7.67 15.87
C LEU A 137 -10.31 -7.73 15.28
N THR A 138 -10.14 -7.49 13.96
CA THR A 138 -8.80 -7.50 13.34
C THR A 138 -8.00 -6.22 13.58
N PHE A 139 -8.62 -5.20 14.16
CA PHE A 139 -7.93 -4.04 14.72
C PHE A 139 -7.54 -4.30 16.18
N LEU A 140 -8.51 -4.55 17.06
CA LEU A 140 -8.28 -4.59 18.52
C LEU A 140 -7.39 -5.76 18.96
N ILE A 141 -7.65 -6.98 18.46
CA ILE A 141 -6.90 -8.17 18.90
C ILE A 141 -5.43 -8.10 18.47
N PRO A 142 -5.10 -7.79 17.19
CA PRO A 142 -3.71 -7.63 16.81
C PRO A 142 -3.05 -6.40 17.44
N ALA A 143 -3.76 -5.27 17.61
CA ALA A 143 -3.22 -4.11 18.32
C ALA A 143 -2.83 -4.45 19.75
N ALA A 144 -3.68 -5.18 20.47
CA ALA A 144 -3.37 -5.67 21.80
C ALA A 144 -2.16 -6.61 21.79
N ALA A 145 -2.11 -7.55 20.83
CA ALA A 145 -0.95 -8.45 20.69
C ALA A 145 0.35 -7.68 20.43
N GLY A 146 0.35 -6.69 19.52
CA GLY A 146 1.50 -5.84 19.26
C GLY A 146 1.94 -5.03 20.47
N TYR A 147 0.96 -4.45 21.19
CA TYR A 147 1.22 -3.77 22.46
C TYR A 147 1.92 -4.69 23.48
N TRP A 148 1.42 -5.92 23.67
CA TRP A 148 1.98 -6.90 24.59
C TRP A 148 3.37 -7.39 24.16
N VAL A 149 3.59 -7.64 22.87
CA VAL A 149 4.91 -8.04 22.34
C VAL A 149 5.94 -6.97 22.66
N TYR A 150 5.64 -5.71 22.38
CA TYR A 150 6.58 -4.63 22.65
C TYR A 150 6.77 -4.39 24.15
N TRP A 151 5.68 -4.42 24.93
CA TRP A 151 5.71 -4.28 26.40
C TRP A 151 6.62 -5.32 27.08
N TYR A 152 6.64 -6.54 26.58
CA TYR A 152 7.49 -7.60 27.13
C TYR A 152 8.99 -7.26 27.09
N PHE A 153 9.44 -6.56 26.04
CA PHE A 153 10.84 -6.17 25.88
C PHE A 153 11.14 -4.75 26.40
N LYS A 154 10.16 -3.84 26.36
CA LYS A 154 10.27 -2.42 26.73
C LYS A 154 9.05 -1.94 27.52
N PRO A 155 8.96 -2.27 28.81
CA PRO A 155 7.76 -2.00 29.61
C PRO A 155 7.48 -0.51 29.83
N ASP A 156 8.50 0.35 29.83
CA ASP A 156 8.34 1.78 30.17
C ASP A 156 8.13 2.69 28.96
N ASP A 157 8.25 2.18 27.73
CA ASP A 157 8.13 2.94 26.50
C ASP A 157 6.67 2.90 25.97
N LEU A 158 5.81 3.80 26.42
CA LEU A 158 4.41 3.87 25.95
C LEU A 158 4.29 4.25 24.47
N PRO A 159 5.03 5.25 23.93
CA PRO A 159 5.00 5.55 22.50
C PRO A 159 5.35 4.33 21.64
N GLY A 160 6.41 3.61 21.97
CA GLY A 160 6.81 2.40 21.27
C GLY A 160 5.75 1.30 21.30
N LYS A 161 5.09 1.09 22.45
CA LYS A 161 3.97 0.15 22.58
C LYS A 161 2.80 0.50 21.65
N LEU A 162 2.41 1.77 21.59
CA LEU A 162 1.31 2.22 20.75
C LEU A 162 1.69 2.17 19.25
N LEU A 163 2.92 2.49 18.91
CA LEU A 163 3.42 2.35 17.56
C LEU A 163 3.39 0.88 17.13
N TYR A 164 3.88 -0.03 17.98
CA TYR A 164 3.87 -1.46 17.66
C TYR A 164 2.45 -2.03 17.55
N ALA A 165 1.53 -1.54 18.38
CA ALA A 165 0.10 -1.83 18.27
C ALA A 165 -0.47 -1.37 16.91
N SER A 166 -0.08 -0.18 16.44
CA SER A 166 -0.53 0.33 15.13
C SER A 166 0.00 -0.51 13.97
N LEU A 167 1.27 -0.97 14.06
CA LEU A 167 1.88 -1.85 13.08
C LEU A 167 1.15 -3.19 12.96
N PHE A 168 0.74 -3.78 14.09
CA PHE A 168 -0.03 -5.02 14.09
C PHE A 168 -1.47 -4.84 13.61
N ALA A 169 -2.08 -3.68 13.86
CA ALA A 169 -3.46 -3.42 13.49
C ALA A 169 -3.66 -3.27 11.97
N SER A 170 -2.69 -2.69 11.25
CA SER A 170 -2.78 -2.46 9.80
C SER A 170 -2.86 -3.75 8.99
N HIS A 171 -3.30 -3.65 7.74
CA HIS A 171 -3.33 -4.73 6.76
C HIS A 171 -2.72 -4.23 5.45
N SER A 172 -2.33 -5.13 4.54
CA SER A 172 -1.83 -4.71 3.24
C SER A 172 -2.90 -4.87 2.16
N VAL A 173 -3.66 -3.80 1.88
CA VAL A 173 -4.61 -3.78 0.75
C VAL A 173 -3.90 -4.13 -0.57
N GLY A 174 -2.63 -3.69 -0.72
CA GLY A 174 -1.82 -3.98 -1.90
C GLY A 174 -1.61 -5.47 -2.19
N ILE A 175 -1.70 -6.33 -1.19
CA ILE A 175 -1.64 -7.79 -1.35
C ILE A 175 -3.04 -8.39 -1.38
N VAL A 176 -3.93 -7.93 -0.50
CA VAL A 176 -5.28 -8.50 -0.33
C VAL A 176 -6.12 -8.32 -1.59
N PHE A 177 -6.12 -7.12 -2.18
CA PHE A 177 -6.97 -6.83 -3.34
C PHE A 177 -6.62 -7.67 -4.58
N PRO A 178 -5.35 -7.76 -5.01
CA PRO A 178 -4.97 -8.65 -6.12
C PRO A 178 -5.35 -10.11 -5.89
N VAL A 179 -5.18 -10.61 -4.67
CA VAL A 179 -5.55 -11.99 -4.31
C VAL A 179 -7.06 -12.21 -4.43
N ILE A 180 -7.87 -11.32 -3.86
CA ILE A 180 -9.34 -11.34 -3.96
C ILE A 180 -9.78 -11.32 -5.43
N ARG A 181 -9.11 -10.51 -6.24
CA ARG A 181 -9.41 -10.37 -7.66
C ARG A 181 -9.01 -11.61 -8.47
N GLU A 182 -7.82 -12.15 -8.25
CA GLU A 182 -7.34 -13.38 -8.90
C GLU A 182 -8.29 -14.55 -8.61
N LEU A 183 -8.82 -14.61 -7.40
CA LEU A 183 -9.78 -15.61 -6.96
C LEU A 183 -11.23 -15.31 -7.38
N LYS A 184 -11.48 -14.18 -8.09
CA LYS A 184 -12.81 -13.71 -8.54
C LYS A 184 -13.81 -13.46 -7.40
N LEU A 185 -13.31 -13.08 -6.23
CA LEU A 185 -14.11 -12.82 -5.03
C LEU A 185 -14.48 -11.35 -4.85
N SER A 186 -14.03 -10.41 -5.71
CA SER A 186 -14.23 -8.96 -5.56
C SER A 186 -15.72 -8.56 -5.52
N LYS A 187 -16.57 -9.27 -6.23
CA LYS A 187 -18.02 -9.01 -6.31
C LYS A 187 -18.84 -9.83 -5.33
N THR A 188 -18.21 -10.49 -4.36
CA THR A 188 -18.87 -11.28 -3.35
C THR A 188 -19.02 -10.49 -2.04
N ARG A 189 -19.96 -10.90 -1.20
CA ARG A 189 -20.13 -10.37 0.17
C ARG A 189 -18.85 -10.57 1.01
N PHE A 190 -18.14 -11.67 0.78
CA PHE A 190 -16.85 -11.96 1.40
C PHE A 190 -15.78 -10.95 0.99
N GLY A 191 -15.58 -10.74 -0.32
CA GLY A 191 -14.59 -9.81 -0.84
C GLY A 191 -14.84 -8.37 -0.41
N ALA A 192 -16.10 -7.93 -0.45
CA ALA A 192 -16.49 -6.61 0.06
C ALA A 192 -16.19 -6.46 1.55
N ALA A 193 -16.47 -7.48 2.37
CA ALA A 193 -16.18 -7.45 3.80
C ALA A 193 -14.67 -7.31 4.07
N VAL A 194 -13.85 -8.10 3.40
CA VAL A 194 -12.40 -8.07 3.60
C VAL A 194 -11.78 -6.76 3.12
N LEU A 195 -12.15 -6.27 1.93
CA LEU A 195 -11.58 -5.03 1.36
C LEU A 195 -11.92 -3.80 2.20
N ILE A 196 -13.19 -3.66 2.59
CA ILE A 196 -13.64 -2.48 3.34
C ILE A 196 -13.08 -2.50 4.76
N SER A 197 -13.07 -3.67 5.41
CA SER A 197 -12.46 -3.80 6.74
C SER A 197 -10.98 -3.44 6.72
N THR A 198 -10.26 -3.82 5.67
CA THR A 198 -8.84 -3.46 5.51
C THR A 198 -8.64 -1.94 5.45
N VAL A 199 -9.47 -1.22 4.68
CA VAL A 199 -9.38 0.25 4.62
C VAL A 199 -9.71 0.90 5.97
N ILE A 200 -10.75 0.40 6.67
CA ILE A 200 -11.13 0.92 8.00
C ILE A 200 -9.99 0.71 9.00
N THR A 201 -9.38 -0.47 9.01
CA THR A 201 -8.27 -0.78 9.93
C THR A 201 -7.00 0.00 9.57
N ASP A 202 -6.73 0.28 8.30
CA ASP A 202 -5.62 1.14 7.89
C ASP A 202 -5.79 2.58 8.40
N ILE A 203 -6.98 3.15 8.25
CA ILE A 203 -7.29 4.47 8.81
C ILE A 203 -7.11 4.47 10.34
N ALA A 204 -7.65 3.47 11.03
CA ALA A 204 -7.56 3.36 12.47
C ALA A 204 -6.10 3.18 12.94
N SER A 205 -5.27 2.43 12.20
CA SER A 205 -3.84 2.23 12.52
C SER A 205 -3.03 3.53 12.33
N ILE A 206 -3.33 4.33 11.30
CA ILE A 206 -2.69 5.64 11.09
C ILE A 206 -3.03 6.59 12.24
N ILE A 207 -4.26 6.57 12.75
CA ILE A 207 -4.66 7.36 13.91
C ILE A 207 -3.86 6.93 15.14
N LEU A 208 -3.73 5.62 15.39
CA LEU A 208 -2.97 5.11 16.51
C LEU A 208 -1.49 5.45 16.41
N LEU A 209 -0.93 5.41 15.20
CA LEU A 209 0.42 5.88 14.90
C LEU A 209 0.57 7.38 15.25
N ALA A 210 -0.37 8.23 14.81
CA ALA A 210 -0.34 9.66 15.10
C ALA A 210 -0.38 9.95 16.60
N VAL A 211 -1.19 9.20 17.36
CA VAL A 211 -1.20 9.27 18.83
C VAL A 211 0.14 8.89 19.42
N SER A 212 0.77 7.79 18.95
CA SER A 212 2.09 7.35 19.39
C SER A 212 3.15 8.44 19.19
N VAL A 213 3.19 9.02 17.97
CA VAL A 213 4.13 10.09 17.61
C VAL A 213 3.91 11.32 18.47
N GLN A 214 2.66 11.71 18.70
CA GLN A 214 2.33 12.87 19.55
C GLN A 214 2.77 12.68 20.99
N LEU A 215 2.54 11.52 21.58
CA LEU A 215 3.00 11.20 22.93
C LEU A 215 4.53 11.22 23.03
N HIS A 216 5.22 10.69 22.00
CA HIS A 216 6.68 10.71 21.96
C HIS A 216 7.22 12.15 21.92
N ARG A 217 6.60 13.04 21.12
CA ARG A 217 6.96 14.47 21.06
C ARG A 217 6.73 15.20 22.37
N GLN A 218 5.66 14.86 23.11
CA GLN A 218 5.38 15.45 24.43
C GLN A 218 6.41 15.03 25.50
N TRP A 219 6.91 13.80 25.43
CA TRP A 219 7.89 13.28 26.38
C TRP A 219 9.32 13.76 26.09
N ASN A 220 9.63 13.96 24.81
CA ASN A 220 10.93 14.44 24.36
C ASN A 220 10.82 15.90 23.88
N SER A 221 10.95 16.85 24.80
CA SER A 221 10.81 18.31 24.52
C SER A 221 11.78 18.87 23.47
N GLN A 222 12.73 18.08 22.95
CA GLN A 222 13.69 18.44 21.91
C GLN A 222 13.33 17.90 20.52
N ALA A 223 12.25 17.15 20.35
CA ALA A 223 11.92 16.49 19.09
C ALA A 223 11.05 17.38 18.18
N HIS A 224 11.46 18.63 17.94
CA HIS A 224 10.96 19.40 16.78
C HIS A 224 11.60 18.90 15.47
N MET A 225 11.63 17.58 15.25
CA MET A 225 12.07 17.02 13.97
C MET A 225 10.90 17.07 12.99
N VAL A 226 11.00 17.97 12.01
CA VAL A 226 10.19 17.89 10.78
C VAL A 226 10.51 16.56 10.10
N ILE A 227 9.52 15.70 9.94
CA ILE A 227 9.68 14.44 9.21
C ILE A 227 10.05 14.79 7.77
N LYS A 228 11.29 14.51 7.37
CA LYS A 228 11.77 14.79 6.02
C LYS A 228 10.97 13.95 5.02
N GLY A 229 10.37 14.60 4.03
CA GLY A 229 9.71 13.93 2.91
C GLY A 229 8.19 13.78 3.02
N THR A 230 7.54 14.29 4.08
CA THR A 230 6.08 14.38 4.14
C THR A 230 5.58 15.74 3.64
N LEU A 231 4.46 15.73 2.92
CA LEU A 231 3.76 16.94 2.50
C LEU A 231 2.76 17.43 3.55
N SER A 232 2.56 16.68 4.63
CA SER A 232 1.54 16.96 5.65
C SER A 232 1.71 18.34 6.29
N ILE A 233 0.65 19.10 6.31
CA ILE A 233 0.57 20.41 6.98
C ILE A 233 0.79 20.22 8.49
N PHE A 234 0.30 19.12 9.07
CA PHE A 234 0.45 18.84 10.50
C PHE A 234 1.89 18.56 10.92
N ASP A 235 2.72 18.05 10.02
CA ASP A 235 4.15 17.84 10.30
C ASP A 235 4.95 19.17 10.26
N ARG A 236 4.36 20.22 9.67
CA ARG A 236 4.96 21.56 9.56
C ARG A 236 4.41 22.55 10.57
N MET A 237 3.23 22.28 11.12
CA MET A 237 2.63 23.11 12.16
C MET A 237 3.13 22.71 13.54
N ASP A 238 3.26 23.67 14.43
CA ASP A 238 3.51 23.37 15.83
C ASP A 238 2.24 22.78 16.46
N THR A 239 2.17 21.44 16.47
CA THR A 239 1.02 20.70 17.02
C THR A 239 0.91 20.83 18.55
N SER A 240 1.90 21.43 19.22
CA SER A 240 1.84 21.74 20.65
C SER A 240 0.68 22.70 20.98
N LEU A 241 0.29 23.56 20.03
CA LEU A 241 -0.84 24.47 20.16
C LEU A 241 -2.20 23.75 20.30
N LEU A 242 -2.33 22.54 19.75
CA LEU A 242 -3.56 21.74 19.81
C LEU A 242 -3.57 20.78 21.03
N GLY A 243 -2.43 20.49 21.63
CA GLY A 243 -2.33 19.66 22.83
C GLY A 243 -3.17 18.38 22.75
N ASN A 244 -3.99 18.13 23.76
CA ASN A 244 -4.89 16.95 23.80
C ASN A 244 -6.02 16.97 22.76
N SER A 245 -6.29 18.14 22.14
CA SER A 245 -7.32 18.28 21.10
C SER A 245 -6.84 17.86 19.72
N PHE A 246 -5.55 17.56 19.53
CA PHE A 246 -5.01 17.15 18.23
C PHE A 246 -5.71 15.90 17.67
N THR A 247 -5.83 14.86 18.46
CA THR A 247 -6.42 13.58 18.02
C THR A 247 -7.88 13.73 17.57
N PRO A 248 -8.80 14.34 18.35
CA PRO A 248 -10.18 14.52 17.89
C PRO A 248 -10.29 15.45 16.69
N VAL A 249 -9.48 16.50 16.59
CA VAL A 249 -9.45 17.40 15.42
C VAL A 249 -8.95 16.65 14.18
N PHE A 250 -7.87 15.88 14.29
CA PHE A 250 -7.37 15.08 13.18
C PHE A 250 -8.42 14.06 12.70
N LEU A 251 -9.12 13.37 13.61
CA LEU A 251 -10.23 12.48 13.31
C LEU A 251 -11.35 13.19 12.53
N LEU A 252 -11.74 14.37 12.99
CA LEU A 252 -12.77 15.16 12.31
C LEU A 252 -12.34 15.54 10.89
N ILE A 253 -11.07 15.93 10.70
CA ILE A 253 -10.52 16.26 9.39
C ILE A 253 -10.50 15.05 8.47
N VAL A 254 -10.06 13.88 8.96
CA VAL A 254 -10.09 12.63 8.20
C VAL A 254 -11.52 12.30 7.77
N PHE A 255 -12.47 12.34 8.71
CA PHE A 255 -13.87 12.04 8.41
C PHE A 255 -14.47 13.03 7.39
N LEU A 256 -14.20 14.33 7.57
CA LEU A 256 -14.65 15.37 6.65
C LEU A 256 -14.03 15.17 5.26
N TYR A 257 -12.73 14.90 5.19
CA TYR A 257 -12.04 14.59 3.93
C TYR A 257 -12.69 13.40 3.21
N LEU A 258 -12.96 12.29 3.90
CA LEU A 258 -13.59 11.10 3.31
C LEU A 258 -14.98 11.45 2.75
N ALA A 259 -15.82 12.13 3.53
CA ALA A 259 -17.18 12.48 3.12
C ALA A 259 -17.21 13.45 1.95
N VAL A 260 -16.41 14.54 2.02
CA VAL A 260 -16.31 15.56 0.98
C VAL A 260 -15.74 14.97 -0.31
N THR A 261 -14.69 14.17 -0.20
CA THR A 261 -14.05 13.55 -1.37
C THR A 261 -15.01 12.63 -2.12
N ILE A 262 -15.71 11.72 -1.43
CA ILE A 262 -16.69 10.82 -2.09
C ILE A 262 -17.76 11.67 -2.81
N PHE A 263 -18.27 12.71 -2.16
CA PHE A 263 -19.30 13.57 -2.75
C PHE A 263 -18.78 14.35 -3.96
N VAL A 264 -17.64 15.05 -3.81
CA VAL A 264 -17.06 15.91 -4.85
C VAL A 264 -16.60 15.08 -6.04
N VAL A 265 -15.87 13.99 -5.81
CA VAL A 265 -15.35 13.11 -6.87
C VAL A 265 -16.50 12.45 -7.63
N SER A 266 -17.55 11.98 -6.93
CA SER A 266 -18.72 11.40 -7.58
C SER A 266 -19.47 12.43 -8.44
N LYS A 267 -19.64 13.66 -7.95
CA LYS A 267 -20.30 14.73 -8.68
C LYS A 267 -19.48 15.18 -9.90
N LEU A 268 -18.17 15.37 -9.70
CA LEU A 268 -17.23 15.75 -10.75
C LEU A 268 -17.11 14.67 -11.85
N GLY A 269 -16.98 13.41 -11.46
CA GLY A 269 -16.94 12.28 -12.39
C GLY A 269 -18.22 12.16 -13.22
N ASN A 270 -19.39 12.33 -12.60
CA ASN A 270 -20.66 12.35 -13.32
C ASN A 270 -20.78 13.55 -14.26
N TRP A 271 -20.24 14.71 -13.89
CA TRP A 271 -20.22 15.91 -14.73
C TRP A 271 -19.29 15.73 -15.95
N LEU A 272 -18.07 15.21 -15.74
CA LEU A 272 -17.12 14.89 -16.82
C LEU A 272 -17.72 13.91 -17.81
N ARG A 273 -18.39 12.86 -17.32
CA ARG A 273 -19.06 11.87 -18.18
C ARG A 273 -20.19 12.46 -19.06
N LYS A 274 -20.84 13.52 -18.61
CA LYS A 274 -21.88 14.20 -19.41
C LYS A 274 -21.28 15.01 -20.58
N ILE A 275 -20.03 15.44 -20.44
CA ILE A 275 -19.33 16.26 -21.44
C ILE A 275 -18.57 15.37 -22.44
N PHE A 276 -17.92 14.32 -21.94
CA PHE A 276 -17.05 13.45 -22.73
C PHE A 276 -17.67 12.07 -22.92
N GLN A 277 -17.41 11.47 -24.09
CA GLN A 277 -17.80 10.07 -24.32
C GLN A 277 -16.88 9.11 -23.55
N PRO A 278 -17.39 7.93 -23.12
CA PRO A 278 -16.57 6.95 -22.37
C PRO A 278 -15.35 6.41 -23.14
N SER A 279 -15.36 6.53 -24.46
CA SER A 279 -14.27 6.13 -25.36
C SER A 279 -13.18 7.19 -25.53
N GLU A 280 -13.40 8.42 -25.09
CA GLU A 280 -12.44 9.51 -25.26
C GLU A 280 -11.28 9.39 -24.28
N ASP A 281 -10.04 9.48 -24.80
CA ASP A 281 -8.81 9.42 -23.98
C ASP A 281 -8.72 10.60 -23.01
N MET A 282 -9.27 11.75 -23.37
CA MET A 282 -9.33 12.94 -22.53
C MET A 282 -10.11 12.69 -21.23
N LEU A 283 -11.22 11.93 -21.29
CA LEU A 283 -11.96 11.56 -20.08
C LEU A 283 -11.09 10.76 -19.10
N ILE A 284 -10.32 9.79 -19.61
CA ILE A 284 -9.42 8.98 -18.80
C ILE A 284 -8.36 9.86 -18.12
N THR A 285 -7.75 10.79 -18.88
CA THR A 285 -6.74 11.73 -18.35
C THR A 285 -7.33 12.64 -17.27
N LEU A 286 -8.54 13.16 -17.46
CA LEU A 286 -9.20 14.01 -16.47
C LEU A 286 -9.60 13.24 -15.21
N LEU A 287 -10.09 12.01 -15.36
CA LEU A 287 -10.39 11.17 -14.20
C LEU A 287 -9.12 10.80 -13.42
N LEU A 288 -8.01 10.54 -14.13
CA LEU A 288 -6.71 10.34 -13.50
C LEU A 288 -6.27 11.59 -12.73
N LEU A 289 -6.41 12.77 -13.31
CA LEU A 289 -6.11 14.03 -12.62
C LEU A 289 -6.95 14.20 -11.36
N VAL A 290 -8.23 13.83 -11.39
CA VAL A 290 -9.12 13.86 -10.21
C VAL A 290 -8.59 12.94 -9.12
N ILE A 291 -8.16 11.72 -9.46
CA ILE A 291 -7.56 10.78 -8.51
C ILE A 291 -6.30 11.36 -7.89
N LEU A 292 -5.35 11.85 -8.72
CA LEU A 292 -4.09 12.41 -8.25
C LEU A 292 -4.28 13.65 -7.38
N ALA A 293 -5.20 14.55 -7.77
CA ALA A 293 -5.53 15.73 -6.97
C ALA A 293 -6.13 15.34 -5.60
N THR A 294 -6.99 14.32 -5.58
CA THR A 294 -7.56 13.80 -4.34
C THR A 294 -6.47 13.23 -3.43
N VAL A 295 -5.56 12.43 -3.97
CA VAL A 295 -4.43 11.88 -3.24
C VAL A 295 -3.55 12.99 -2.66
N LEU A 296 -3.23 14.02 -3.47
CA LEU A 296 -2.43 15.16 -3.03
C LEU A 296 -3.08 15.89 -1.87
N VAL A 297 -4.39 16.16 -1.94
CA VAL A 297 -5.12 16.79 -0.82
C VAL A 297 -5.09 15.90 0.42
N GLY A 298 -5.23 14.58 0.26
CA GLY A 298 -5.09 13.63 1.37
C GLY A 298 -3.72 13.71 2.03
N GLU A 299 -2.65 13.67 1.24
CA GLU A 299 -1.27 13.79 1.76
C GLU A 299 -1.02 15.12 2.48
N LEU A 300 -1.54 16.22 1.97
CA LEU A 300 -1.47 17.52 2.66
C LEU A 300 -2.16 17.49 4.02
N LEU A 301 -3.21 16.71 4.16
CA LEU A 301 -3.94 16.49 5.42
C LEU A 301 -3.34 15.36 6.28
N GLY A 302 -2.16 14.83 5.94
CA GLY A 302 -1.52 13.74 6.67
C GLY A 302 -2.18 12.37 6.49
N ILE A 303 -3.05 12.24 5.48
CA ILE A 303 -3.73 10.98 5.15
C ILE A 303 -2.88 10.21 4.14
N ASN A 304 -2.71 8.91 4.38
CA ASN A 304 -1.90 8.07 3.51
C ASN A 304 -2.44 8.02 2.07
N LEU A 305 -1.53 8.05 1.10
CA LEU A 305 -1.76 7.91 -0.34
C LEU A 305 -2.70 6.74 -0.69
N VAL A 306 -2.58 5.61 0.00
CA VAL A 306 -3.42 4.41 -0.17
C VAL A 306 -4.90 4.73 0.06
N VAL A 307 -5.20 5.40 1.18
CA VAL A 307 -6.57 5.79 1.55
C VAL A 307 -7.11 6.82 0.56
N GLY A 308 -6.31 7.84 0.22
CA GLY A 308 -6.70 8.88 -0.74
C GLY A 308 -7.09 8.29 -2.10
N ALA A 309 -6.27 7.40 -2.65
CA ALA A 309 -6.52 6.75 -3.93
C ALA A 309 -7.75 5.83 -3.88
N PHE A 310 -7.92 5.05 -2.80
CA PHE A 310 -9.08 4.18 -2.63
C PHE A 310 -10.38 4.98 -2.57
N ILE A 311 -10.43 6.06 -1.78
CA ILE A 311 -11.62 6.91 -1.64
C ILE A 311 -11.95 7.65 -2.93
N ALA A 312 -10.93 8.10 -3.69
CA ALA A 312 -11.14 8.65 -5.02
C ALA A 312 -11.78 7.62 -5.95
N GLY A 313 -11.26 6.40 -5.97
CA GLY A 313 -11.84 5.29 -6.73
C GLY A 313 -13.28 4.97 -6.30
N LEU A 314 -13.56 4.95 -5.00
CA LEU A 314 -14.90 4.75 -4.44
C LEU A 314 -15.88 5.85 -4.88
N GLY A 315 -15.43 7.11 -4.92
CA GLY A 315 -16.22 8.23 -5.46
C GLY A 315 -16.55 8.06 -6.95
N LEU A 316 -15.64 7.44 -7.72
CA LEU A 316 -15.84 7.15 -9.15
C LEU A 316 -16.62 5.85 -9.41
N SER A 317 -16.84 4.98 -8.43
CA SER A 317 -17.43 3.65 -8.62
C SER A 317 -18.77 3.69 -9.37
N LYS A 318 -19.66 4.62 -9.00
CA LYS A 318 -20.96 4.80 -9.68
C LYS A 318 -20.81 5.30 -11.13
N VAL A 319 -19.79 6.12 -11.40
CA VAL A 319 -19.51 6.65 -12.74
C VAL A 319 -19.04 5.54 -13.66
N VAL A 320 -18.19 4.68 -13.13
CA VAL A 320 -17.54 3.60 -13.87
C VAL A 320 -18.48 2.41 -14.10
N GLN A 321 -19.33 2.07 -13.12
CA GLN A 321 -20.24 0.92 -13.18
C GLN A 321 -21.51 1.19 -14.00
N SER A 322 -21.82 2.44 -14.31
CA SER A 322 -23.10 2.82 -14.93
C SER A 322 -23.22 2.53 -16.43
N GLN A 323 -22.14 2.21 -17.11
CA GLN A 323 -22.13 1.85 -18.55
C GLN A 323 -20.96 0.92 -18.86
N ASP A 324 -21.18 -0.11 -19.67
CA ASP A 324 -20.28 -1.09 -20.34
C ASP A 324 -18.84 -1.31 -19.80
N MET A 325 -18.50 -0.83 -18.61
CA MET A 325 -17.20 -0.98 -17.94
C MET A 325 -15.98 -0.50 -18.79
N VAL A 326 -16.19 0.29 -19.86
CA VAL A 326 -15.12 0.74 -20.78
C VAL A 326 -14.07 1.55 -20.02
N ILE A 327 -14.51 2.51 -19.19
CA ILE A 327 -13.62 3.36 -18.39
C ILE A 327 -12.79 2.49 -17.43
N PHE A 328 -13.46 1.56 -16.74
CA PHE A 328 -12.77 0.66 -15.81
C PHE A 328 -11.70 -0.19 -16.51
N ARG A 329 -12.03 -0.81 -17.64
CA ARG A 329 -11.10 -1.64 -18.43
C ARG A 329 -9.88 -0.87 -18.91
N ARG A 330 -10.04 0.41 -19.26
CA ARG A 330 -8.91 1.27 -19.64
C ARG A 330 -7.98 1.57 -18.48
N PHE A 331 -8.54 1.97 -17.32
CA PHE A 331 -7.76 2.12 -16.11
C PHE A 331 -7.08 0.82 -15.69
N GLU A 332 -7.80 -0.29 -15.79
CA GLU A 332 -7.31 -1.62 -15.54
C GLU A 332 -6.12 -1.98 -16.42
N SER A 333 -6.21 -1.71 -17.72
CA SER A 333 -5.13 -2.00 -18.69
C SER A 333 -3.86 -1.20 -18.38
N ILE A 334 -3.97 0.09 -18.04
CA ILE A 334 -2.83 0.92 -17.64
C ILE A 334 -2.25 0.42 -16.31
N GLY A 335 -3.12 0.16 -15.33
CA GLY A 335 -2.73 -0.28 -14.01
C GLY A 335 -2.01 -1.64 -14.04
N TYR A 336 -2.73 -2.69 -14.42
CA TYR A 336 -2.19 -4.07 -14.39
C TYR A 336 -1.20 -4.35 -15.52
N GLY A 337 -1.32 -3.66 -16.67
CA GLY A 337 -0.43 -3.86 -17.80
C GLY A 337 0.95 -3.19 -17.62
N PHE A 338 1.02 -2.12 -16.81
CA PHE A 338 2.27 -1.38 -16.71
C PHE A 338 2.63 -0.97 -15.27
N LEU A 339 1.80 -0.20 -14.56
CA LEU A 339 2.19 0.45 -13.29
C LEU A 339 2.26 -0.50 -12.10
N ILE A 340 1.28 -1.40 -11.95
CA ILE A 340 1.20 -2.33 -10.81
C ILE A 340 2.35 -3.33 -10.79
N PRO A 341 2.85 -3.86 -11.91
CA PRO A 341 4.08 -4.65 -11.91
C PRO A 341 5.28 -3.91 -11.30
N PHE A 342 5.47 -2.61 -11.60
CA PHE A 342 6.52 -1.81 -10.97
C PHE A 342 6.34 -1.69 -9.45
N LEU A 343 5.10 -1.62 -8.96
CA LEU A 343 4.84 -1.63 -7.53
C LEU A 343 5.44 -2.87 -6.87
N PHE A 344 5.06 -4.05 -7.33
CA PHE A 344 5.51 -5.30 -6.69
C PHE A 344 7.02 -5.52 -6.83
N VAL A 345 7.59 -5.19 -7.99
CA VAL A 345 9.04 -5.28 -8.19
C VAL A 345 9.78 -4.29 -7.31
N SER A 346 9.32 -3.03 -7.19
CA SER A 346 9.96 -2.05 -6.30
C SER A 346 9.93 -2.47 -4.83
N ILE A 347 8.85 -3.13 -4.40
CA ILE A 347 8.74 -3.71 -3.06
C ILE A 347 9.75 -4.84 -2.89
N GLY A 348 9.82 -5.75 -3.86
CA GLY A 348 10.81 -6.84 -3.86
C GLY A 348 12.24 -6.32 -3.79
N MET A 349 12.58 -5.28 -4.56
CA MET A 349 13.92 -4.65 -4.55
C MET A 349 14.30 -4.03 -3.21
N LYS A 350 13.32 -3.55 -2.44
CA LYS A 350 13.54 -2.98 -1.10
C LYS A 350 13.72 -4.04 -0.01
N THR A 351 13.46 -5.30 -0.32
CA THR A 351 13.60 -6.39 0.62
C THR A 351 15.08 -6.70 0.83
N ASP A 352 15.57 -6.46 2.03
CA ASP A 352 16.96 -6.70 2.40
C ASP A 352 17.11 -8.04 3.13
N PHE A 353 17.67 -9.04 2.46
CA PHE A 353 17.94 -10.34 3.06
C PHE A 353 19.12 -10.34 4.02
N SER A 354 20.01 -9.34 3.99
CA SER A 354 21.15 -9.24 4.91
C SER A 354 20.68 -9.11 6.36
N VAL A 355 19.48 -8.58 6.57
CA VAL A 355 18.84 -8.47 7.89
C VAL A 355 18.69 -9.84 8.58
N PHE A 356 18.47 -10.92 7.81
CA PHE A 356 18.41 -12.29 8.34
C PHE A 356 19.77 -12.79 8.83
N ALA A 357 20.85 -12.31 8.22
CA ALA A 357 22.22 -12.70 8.57
C ALA A 357 22.80 -11.88 9.76
N GLN A 358 22.26 -10.69 10.02
CA GLN A 358 22.77 -9.78 11.06
C GLN A 358 22.38 -10.17 12.50
N GLY A 359 21.77 -11.35 12.70
CA GLY A 359 21.55 -11.94 14.01
C GLY A 359 20.73 -11.05 14.96
N GLY A 360 19.55 -10.59 14.50
CA GLY A 360 18.59 -9.93 15.38
C GLY A 360 18.23 -10.81 16.56
N ASN A 361 17.74 -10.22 17.66
CA ASN A 361 17.26 -10.98 18.80
C ASN A 361 16.12 -11.92 18.33
N LEU A 362 16.43 -13.20 18.19
CA LEU A 362 15.52 -14.23 17.68
C LEU A 362 14.18 -14.25 18.45
N ALA A 363 14.23 -13.94 19.75
CA ALA A 363 13.02 -13.84 20.55
C ALA A 363 12.11 -12.71 20.06
N ILE A 364 12.64 -11.51 19.79
CA ILE A 364 11.83 -10.39 19.25
C ILE A 364 11.18 -10.79 17.93
N ILE A 365 11.95 -11.42 17.03
CA ILE A 365 11.45 -11.88 15.74
C ILE A 365 10.32 -12.90 15.92
N LEU A 366 10.53 -13.94 16.73
CA LEU A 366 9.55 -14.99 16.97
C LEU A 366 8.27 -14.45 17.61
N TYR A 367 8.38 -13.64 18.67
CA TYR A 367 7.20 -13.06 19.33
C TYR A 367 6.43 -12.12 18.39
N THR A 368 7.14 -11.34 17.56
CA THR A 368 6.52 -10.44 16.60
C THR A 368 5.80 -11.21 15.50
N VAL A 369 6.47 -12.16 14.83
CA VAL A 369 5.90 -12.93 13.73
C VAL A 369 4.74 -13.81 14.21
N LEU A 370 4.96 -14.60 15.28
CA LEU A 370 3.92 -15.50 15.79
C LEU A 370 2.76 -14.70 16.40
N GLY A 371 3.05 -13.66 17.17
CA GLY A 371 2.04 -12.78 17.76
C GLY A 371 1.14 -12.16 16.72
N LEU A 372 1.72 -11.63 15.63
CA LEU A 372 0.96 -11.06 14.54
C LEU A 372 0.15 -12.13 13.81
N VAL A 373 0.77 -13.21 13.33
CA VAL A 373 0.09 -14.25 12.54
C VAL A 373 -1.06 -14.87 13.33
N ILE A 374 -0.82 -15.27 14.58
CA ILE A 374 -1.86 -15.90 15.42
C ILE A 374 -2.99 -14.91 15.69
N SER A 375 -2.69 -13.67 16.11
CA SER A 375 -3.71 -12.67 16.43
C SER A 375 -4.58 -12.32 15.22
N LYS A 376 -3.98 -12.17 14.04
CA LYS A 376 -4.67 -11.86 12.78
C LYS A 376 -5.54 -13.01 12.31
N VAL A 377 -4.98 -14.21 12.21
CA VAL A 377 -5.74 -15.39 11.76
C VAL A 377 -6.91 -15.66 12.70
N LEU A 378 -6.67 -15.62 14.01
CA LEU A 378 -7.71 -15.89 15.00
C LEU A 378 -8.81 -14.81 14.97
N SER A 379 -8.44 -13.53 14.98
CA SER A 379 -9.41 -12.43 14.94
C SER A 379 -10.26 -12.43 13.67
N GLY A 380 -9.65 -12.62 12.49
CA GLY A 380 -10.35 -12.72 11.23
C GLY A 380 -11.25 -13.95 11.15
N PHE A 381 -10.77 -15.10 11.63
CA PHE A 381 -11.57 -16.33 11.71
C PHE A 381 -12.81 -16.14 12.60
N ILE A 382 -12.64 -15.62 13.82
CA ILE A 382 -13.75 -15.37 14.74
C ILE A 382 -14.76 -14.39 14.12
N ALA A 383 -14.28 -13.27 13.57
CA ALA A 383 -15.14 -12.24 12.97
C ALA A 383 -16.04 -12.81 11.88
N MET A 384 -15.46 -13.57 10.95
CA MET A 384 -16.18 -14.13 9.81
C MET A 384 -17.09 -15.29 10.23
N LYS A 385 -16.65 -16.12 11.19
CA LYS A 385 -17.46 -17.20 11.72
C LYS A 385 -18.70 -16.66 12.45
N CYS A 386 -18.55 -15.62 13.27
CA CYS A 386 -19.67 -14.91 13.91
C CYS A 386 -20.57 -14.17 12.91
N SER A 387 -20.09 -13.94 11.70
CA SER A 387 -20.87 -13.34 10.60
C SER A 387 -21.60 -14.37 9.74
N GLY A 388 -21.51 -15.67 10.06
CA GLY A 388 -22.23 -16.76 9.38
C GLY A 388 -21.46 -17.38 8.21
N PHE A 389 -20.17 -17.05 8.01
CA PHE A 389 -19.37 -17.68 6.96
C PHE A 389 -18.90 -19.09 7.35
N SER A 390 -18.64 -19.93 6.35
CA SER A 390 -18.07 -21.27 6.54
C SER A 390 -16.67 -21.20 7.15
N ALA A 391 -16.20 -22.27 7.79
CA ALA A 391 -14.90 -22.32 8.41
C ALA A 391 -13.74 -22.06 7.42
N PRO A 392 -13.74 -22.60 6.18
CA PRO A 392 -12.70 -22.27 5.20
C PRO A 392 -12.73 -20.79 4.77
N ALA A 393 -13.91 -20.20 4.60
CA ALA A 393 -14.04 -18.78 4.28
C ALA A 393 -13.53 -17.91 5.43
N ALA A 394 -13.88 -18.24 6.66
CA ALA A 394 -13.39 -17.54 7.85
C ALA A 394 -11.86 -17.63 7.99
N LEU A 395 -11.27 -18.82 7.74
CA LEU A 395 -9.83 -19.00 7.72
C LEU A 395 -9.16 -18.20 6.62
N SER A 396 -9.73 -18.18 5.40
CA SER A 396 -9.22 -17.39 4.28
C SER A 396 -9.21 -15.90 4.60
N ALA A 397 -10.28 -15.38 5.23
CA ALA A 397 -10.32 -13.99 5.66
C ALA A 397 -9.25 -13.69 6.71
N GLY A 398 -9.11 -14.55 7.72
CA GLY A 398 -8.05 -14.40 8.73
C GLY A 398 -6.65 -14.38 8.09
N LEU A 399 -6.36 -15.30 7.17
CA LEU A 399 -5.10 -15.31 6.43
C LEU A 399 -4.90 -14.04 5.59
N MET A 400 -5.96 -13.53 4.93
CA MET A 400 -5.88 -12.29 4.14
C MET A 400 -5.55 -11.05 4.99
N THR A 401 -5.81 -11.07 6.29
CA THR A 401 -5.45 -9.95 7.18
C THR A 401 -3.99 -9.98 7.66
N VAL A 402 -3.24 -11.06 7.41
CA VAL A 402 -1.86 -11.23 7.88
C VAL A 402 -0.81 -10.41 7.12
N PRO A 403 -0.83 -10.25 5.77
CA PRO A 403 0.23 -9.59 5.04
C PRO A 403 0.47 -8.16 5.53
N GLN A 404 1.74 -7.85 5.81
CA GLN A 404 2.20 -6.55 6.27
C GLN A 404 3.18 -5.97 5.25
N LEU A 405 2.90 -4.77 4.70
CA LEU A 405 3.76 -4.24 3.66
C LEU A 405 3.87 -2.70 3.71
N SER A 406 3.21 -1.98 2.81
CA SER A 406 3.45 -0.55 2.56
C SER A 406 3.17 0.33 3.78
N ALA A 407 1.99 0.22 4.38
CA ALA A 407 1.61 1.03 5.54
C ALA A 407 2.47 0.70 6.77
N THR A 408 2.70 -0.58 7.01
CA THR A 408 3.51 -1.07 8.14
C THR A 408 4.97 -0.64 8.02
N LEU A 409 5.58 -0.79 6.84
CA LEU A 409 6.98 -0.38 6.63
C LEU A 409 7.15 1.14 6.70
N ALA A 410 6.18 1.91 6.17
CA ALA A 410 6.19 3.37 6.29
C ALA A 410 6.09 3.82 7.75
N ALA A 411 5.16 3.24 8.53
CA ALA A 411 5.01 3.53 9.94
C ALA A 411 6.24 3.13 10.76
N ALA A 412 6.86 1.98 10.44
CA ALA A 412 8.11 1.55 11.07
C ALA A 412 9.28 2.49 10.75
N ALA A 413 9.39 2.98 9.51
CA ALA A 413 10.40 3.96 9.10
C ALA A 413 10.23 5.28 9.88
N ILE A 414 9.01 5.80 9.97
CA ILE A 414 8.70 6.98 10.80
C ILE A 414 9.12 6.74 12.26
N GLY A 415 8.77 5.57 12.81
CA GLY A 415 9.15 5.21 14.17
C GLY A 415 10.67 5.16 14.39
N LYS A 416 11.42 4.67 13.40
CA LYS A 416 12.89 4.65 13.43
C LYS A 416 13.49 6.06 13.32
N ASP A 417 12.99 6.86 12.37
CA ASP A 417 13.49 8.22 12.14
C ASP A 417 13.25 9.15 13.35
N LEU A 418 12.16 8.95 14.07
CA LEU A 418 11.85 9.65 15.32
C LEU A 418 12.53 9.07 16.57
N GLY A 419 13.24 7.94 16.45
CA GLY A 419 13.88 7.26 17.58
C GLY A 419 12.92 6.51 18.50
N ILE A 420 11.67 6.30 18.11
CA ILE A 420 10.67 5.49 18.85
C ILE A 420 11.04 4.00 18.74
N LEU A 421 11.43 3.56 17.53
CA LEU A 421 11.90 2.19 17.31
C LEU A 421 13.41 2.15 17.21
N ASP A 422 14.05 1.24 17.95
CA ASP A 422 15.44 0.91 17.72
C ASP A 422 15.63 0.04 16.45
N THR A 423 16.88 -0.14 16.07
CA THR A 423 17.24 -0.90 14.87
C THR A 423 16.79 -2.36 14.93
N GLN A 424 16.75 -2.98 16.11
CA GLN A 424 16.35 -4.39 16.25
C GLN A 424 14.84 -4.57 15.97
N PHE A 425 13.99 -3.73 16.56
CA PHE A 425 12.55 -3.75 16.28
C PHE A 425 12.24 -3.37 14.85
N PHE A 426 12.94 -2.36 14.29
CA PHE A 426 12.77 -1.98 12.87
C PHE A 426 13.11 -3.13 11.93
N ASN A 427 14.27 -3.78 12.12
CA ASN A 427 14.68 -4.94 11.31
C ASN A 427 13.69 -6.11 11.45
N THR A 428 13.15 -6.31 12.66
CA THR A 428 12.11 -7.32 12.89
C THR A 428 10.86 -7.06 12.08
N ILE A 429 10.44 -5.79 11.89
CA ILE A 429 9.29 -5.43 11.06
C ILE A 429 9.59 -5.68 9.57
N ILE A 430 10.82 -5.48 9.10
CA ILE A 430 11.22 -5.85 7.73
C ILE A 430 11.09 -7.37 7.54
N ILE A 431 11.61 -8.17 8.47
CA ILE A 431 11.49 -9.63 8.45
C ILE A 431 10.01 -10.05 8.45
N LEU A 432 9.21 -9.44 9.32
CA LEU A 432 7.77 -9.68 9.40
C LEU A 432 7.08 -9.45 8.05
N ALA A 433 7.39 -8.33 7.39
CA ALA A 433 6.82 -8.00 6.08
C ALA A 433 7.12 -9.09 5.04
N VAL A 434 8.35 -9.56 4.96
CA VAL A 434 8.77 -10.62 4.03
C VAL A 434 8.06 -11.94 4.34
N VAL A 435 8.14 -12.39 5.61
CA VAL A 435 7.60 -13.69 6.06
C VAL A 435 6.08 -13.74 5.92
N THR A 436 5.39 -12.61 6.08
CA THR A 436 3.92 -12.59 5.95
C THR A 436 3.44 -12.37 4.52
N THR A 437 4.20 -11.68 3.69
CA THR A 437 3.76 -11.32 2.34
C THR A 437 3.92 -12.49 1.35
N LEU A 438 5.01 -13.25 1.44
CA LEU A 438 5.32 -14.30 0.46
C LEU A 438 4.39 -15.53 0.54
N PRO A 439 4.18 -16.19 1.70
CA PRO A 439 3.43 -17.44 1.74
C PRO A 439 1.91 -17.25 1.74
N ILE A 440 1.41 -16.14 2.27
CA ILE A 440 -0.02 -15.97 2.54
C ILE A 440 -0.89 -16.03 1.27
N PRO A 441 -0.57 -15.36 0.15
CA PRO A 441 -1.40 -15.47 -1.06
C PRO A 441 -1.53 -16.92 -1.55
N SER A 442 -0.46 -17.70 -1.49
CA SER A 442 -0.49 -19.12 -1.86
C SER A 442 -1.33 -19.95 -0.90
N LEU A 443 -1.23 -19.70 0.41
CA LEU A 443 -2.05 -20.36 1.43
C LEU A 443 -3.53 -20.05 1.27
N VAL A 444 -3.88 -18.78 1.04
CA VAL A 444 -5.26 -18.35 0.78
C VAL A 444 -5.81 -19.06 -0.46
N ARG A 445 -5.05 -19.07 -1.56
CA ARG A 445 -5.44 -19.76 -2.78
C ARG A 445 -5.72 -21.24 -2.52
N LEU A 446 -4.84 -21.92 -1.81
CA LEU A 446 -4.99 -23.34 -1.48
C LEU A 446 -6.26 -23.61 -0.65
N VAL A 447 -6.56 -22.74 0.34
CA VAL A 447 -7.79 -22.87 1.15
C VAL A 447 -9.03 -22.62 0.30
N VAL A 448 -9.03 -21.58 -0.54
CA VAL A 448 -10.17 -21.22 -1.41
C VAL A 448 -10.41 -22.29 -2.48
N GLU A 449 -9.36 -22.81 -3.13
CA GLU A 449 -9.49 -23.86 -4.14
C GLU A 449 -10.07 -25.15 -3.57
N ARG A 450 -9.70 -25.51 -2.33
CA ARG A 450 -10.26 -26.68 -1.64
C ARG A 450 -11.71 -26.49 -1.18
N SER A 451 -12.15 -25.25 -1.01
CA SER A 451 -13.47 -24.91 -0.49
C SER A 451 -14.42 -24.27 -1.52
N LYS A 452 -14.19 -24.47 -2.83
CA LYS A 452 -14.92 -23.83 -3.94
C LYS A 452 -16.45 -23.87 -3.83
N LEU A 453 -17.02 -24.90 -3.23
CA LEU A 453 -18.47 -25.06 -3.04
C LEU A 453 -19.04 -24.13 -1.94
N SER A 454 -18.24 -23.75 -0.94
CA SER A 454 -18.76 -23.00 0.22
C SER A 454 -18.88 -21.49 0.02
N PHE A 455 -18.17 -20.90 -0.98
CA PHE A 455 -18.29 -19.47 -1.29
C PHE A 455 -19.52 -19.15 -2.16
N ALA A 456 -19.92 -20.08 -3.05
CA ALA A 456 -21.12 -19.96 -3.87
C ALA A 456 -22.41 -20.12 -3.03
N GLU A 457 -22.45 -21.09 -2.13
CA GLU A 457 -23.61 -21.33 -1.26
C GLU A 457 -23.92 -20.18 -0.32
N ALA A 458 -22.91 -19.48 0.21
CA ALA A 458 -23.12 -18.33 1.10
C ALA A 458 -23.67 -17.07 0.36
N ASP A 459 -23.46 -16.95 -0.95
CA ASP A 459 -24.00 -15.87 -1.77
C ASP A 459 -25.42 -16.19 -2.29
N GLU A 460 -25.75 -17.45 -2.59
CA GLU A 460 -27.07 -17.88 -3.07
C GLU A 460 -28.15 -17.81 -1.99
N GLU A 461 -27.83 -18.14 -0.75
CA GLU A 461 -28.80 -18.13 0.37
C GLU A 461 -29.32 -16.73 0.73
N HIS A 462 -28.63 -15.67 0.29
CA HIS A 462 -29.00 -14.27 0.56
C HIS A 462 -29.46 -13.48 -0.67
N THR A 463 -29.34 -14.04 -1.88
CA THR A 463 -29.79 -13.42 -3.13
C THR A 463 -31.10 -14.03 -3.65
N ALA A 464 -31.54 -15.16 -3.13
CA ALA A 464 -32.85 -15.70 -3.45
C ALA A 464 -33.92 -14.74 -2.91
N PRO A 465 -34.79 -14.12 -3.74
CA PRO A 465 -35.95 -13.42 -3.25
C PRO A 465 -36.73 -14.44 -2.40
N LYS A 466 -37.12 -14.06 -1.20
CA LYS A 466 -38.10 -14.83 -0.40
C LYS A 466 -39.31 -15.05 -1.28
N VAL A 467 -39.37 -16.22 -1.90
CA VAL A 467 -40.63 -16.66 -2.53
C VAL A 467 -41.61 -16.79 -1.37
N VAL A 468 -42.45 -15.80 -1.21
CA VAL A 468 -43.63 -15.89 -0.35
C VAL A 468 -44.44 -17.05 -0.92
N ARG A 469 -44.48 -18.18 -0.21
CA ARG A 469 -45.38 -19.27 -0.57
C ARG A 469 -46.78 -18.72 -0.50
N GLU A 470 -47.45 -18.68 -1.63
CA GLU A 470 -48.87 -18.34 -1.76
C GLU A 470 -49.83 -19.31 -1.01
N GLU A 471 -49.31 -20.17 -0.15
CA GLU A 471 -50.09 -21.14 0.62
C GLU A 471 -50.60 -20.63 1.97
N GLU A 472 -50.37 -19.36 2.36
CA GLU A 472 -50.95 -18.76 3.58
C GLU A 472 -52.07 -17.75 3.31
N LEU A 473 -52.67 -17.74 2.13
CA LEU A 473 -53.81 -16.90 1.76
C LEU A 473 -54.95 -17.75 1.16
N LEU A 474 -55.33 -18.86 1.80
CA LEU A 474 -56.62 -19.51 1.60
C LEU A 474 -57.24 -19.89 2.93
#